data_f276bd53878fac352f0d1b2cb1e66132
#
_entry.id   f276bd53878fac352f0d1b2cb1e66132
#
_cell.length_a   1.000
_cell.length_b   1.000
_cell.length_c   1.000
_cell.angle_alpha   90.00
_cell.angle_beta   90.00
_cell.angle_gamma   90.00
#
_symmetry.space_group_name_H-M   'P 1'
#
loop_
_entity.id
_entity.type
_entity.pdbx_description
1 polymer ?
#
loop_
_entity_poly.entity_id
_entity_poly.type
_entity_poly.pdbx_seq_one_letter_code
_entity_poly.pdbx_strand_id
1 'polypeptide(L)'
;MQHCFRLSWFPLLIALLVHPGHAADPPQQKPAALDIEFKANCDQTTQRYVLLLPEQFSPKEPHSLLIALHGHGSDRWQFVKDPRGECRAARDIAVKYNLIYVSPDYRARTSWMGPQAESDLQQIIEELKSKYQIDQVFLCGGSMGGSSSLTFAALHPELIAGVAAMNPTANHLEYNNFQQAIQASFGGTKQQIPAEYKKRSAEYWPEKLTMPLSISLGGKDTSVPPDSARRLINILKQLNREVLLIDRPHEGHKTSYDDSRAILEFIIQRATSKNEKPAQ
;
A
#
# COMPACT_ATOMS: atom_id res chain seq x y z
N MET A 1 60.04 69.79 35.24
CA MET A 1 59.21 68.64 35.70
C MET A 1 58.51 68.13 34.48
N GLN A 2 59.04 67.08 33.84
CA GLN A 2 58.44 66.47 32.62
C GLN A 2 57.94 65.09 32.99
N HIS A 3 56.65 64.91 32.89
CA HIS A 3 56.05 63.60 33.08
C HIS A 3 55.90 62.90 31.68
N CYS A 4 56.68 61.83 31.51
CA CYS A 4 56.58 60.89 30.40
C CYS A 4 55.42 59.94 30.64
N PHE A 5 54.39 59.97 29.77
CA PHE A 5 53.33 58.93 29.66
C PHE A 5 53.84 57.81 28.73
N ARG A 6 53.99 56.60 29.31
CA ARG A 6 54.21 55.36 28.53
C ARG A 6 52.90 54.79 28.08
N LEU A 7 52.61 54.74 26.79
CA LEU A 7 51.57 53.96 26.19
C LEU A 7 51.98 52.47 26.09
N SER A 8 51.26 51.61 26.78
CA SER A 8 51.40 50.16 26.62
C SER A 8 50.44 49.68 25.52
N TRP A 9 51.02 49.10 24.50
CA TRP A 9 50.29 48.44 23.47
C TRP A 9 50.00 46.99 23.92
N PHE A 10 48.68 46.61 24.05
CA PHE A 10 48.21 45.21 24.19
C PHE A 10 47.86 44.68 22.79
N PRO A 11 48.41 43.55 22.35
CA PRO A 11 47.96 42.93 21.11
C PRO A 11 46.64 42.22 21.36
N LEU A 12 45.61 42.57 20.59
CA LEU A 12 44.31 41.91 20.56
C LEU A 12 44.46 40.57 19.81
N LEU A 13 44.44 39.46 20.55
CA LEU A 13 44.45 38.11 19.98
C LEU A 13 43.03 37.79 19.49
N ILE A 14 42.79 37.85 18.15
CA ILE A 14 41.53 37.40 17.54
C ILE A 14 41.62 35.88 17.43
N ALA A 15 40.90 35.15 18.32
CA ALA A 15 40.68 33.72 18.19
C ALA A 15 39.68 33.44 17.08
N LEU A 16 40.14 32.94 15.95
CA LEU A 16 39.28 32.39 14.88
C LEU A 16 38.63 31.10 15.40
N LEU A 17 37.35 31.16 15.76
CA LEU A 17 36.51 30.01 16.00
C LEU A 17 36.27 29.29 14.67
N VAL A 18 37.05 28.24 14.40
CA VAL A 18 36.79 27.30 13.31
C VAL A 18 35.60 26.46 13.75
N HIS A 19 34.43 26.72 13.15
CA HIS A 19 33.28 25.84 13.30
C HIS A 19 33.59 24.54 12.54
N PRO A 20 33.45 23.37 13.16
CA PRO A 20 33.54 22.11 12.42
C PRO A 20 32.42 22.09 11.40
N GLY A 21 32.78 22.09 10.12
CA GLY A 21 31.83 21.93 9.03
C GLY A 21 31.01 20.63 9.25
N HIS A 22 29.69 20.74 9.21
CA HIS A 22 28.83 19.56 9.15
C HIS A 22 29.25 18.77 7.91
N ALA A 23 29.82 17.60 8.10
CA ALA A 23 29.99 16.64 7.02
C ALA A 23 28.58 16.36 6.46
N ALA A 24 28.42 16.60 5.16
CA ALA A 24 27.17 16.21 4.49
C ALA A 24 26.97 14.71 4.70
N ASP A 25 25.79 14.34 5.18
CA ASP A 25 25.41 12.94 5.29
C ASP A 25 25.67 12.24 3.95
N PRO A 26 26.24 11.03 3.96
CA PRO A 26 26.44 10.27 2.73
C PRO A 26 25.07 10.11 2.02
N PRO A 27 25.04 10.17 0.67
CA PRO A 27 23.81 10.05 -0.09
C PRO A 27 23.12 8.74 0.32
N GLN A 28 21.91 8.85 0.87
CA GLN A 28 21.08 7.71 1.24
C GLN A 28 20.90 6.85 0.00
N GLN A 29 21.47 5.67 0.01
CA GLN A 29 21.35 4.70 -1.07
C GLN A 29 19.92 4.18 -1.05
N LYS A 30 19.12 4.49 -2.08
CA LYS A 30 17.76 3.93 -2.21
C LYS A 30 17.83 2.41 -2.08
N PRO A 31 16.92 1.78 -1.30
CA PRO A 31 16.88 0.32 -1.16
C PRO A 31 16.87 -0.34 -2.54
N ALA A 32 17.74 -1.32 -2.73
CA ALA A 32 17.80 -2.06 -3.99
C ALA A 32 16.49 -2.84 -4.21
N ALA A 33 15.86 -2.63 -5.37
CA ALA A 33 14.68 -3.39 -5.75
C ALA A 33 15.10 -4.80 -6.20
N LEU A 34 14.67 -5.82 -5.45
CA LEU A 34 14.92 -7.23 -5.75
C LEU A 34 13.76 -7.80 -6.56
N ASP A 35 14.02 -8.25 -7.78
CA ASP A 35 13.03 -8.95 -8.62
C ASP A 35 13.06 -10.45 -8.29
N ILE A 36 12.11 -10.88 -7.48
CA ILE A 36 12.04 -12.24 -6.94
C ILE A 36 11.16 -13.11 -7.84
N GLU A 37 11.67 -14.29 -8.17
CA GLU A 37 10.95 -15.33 -8.89
C GLU A 37 10.56 -16.46 -7.94
N PHE A 38 9.35 -16.98 -8.08
CA PHE A 38 8.86 -18.15 -7.34
C PHE A 38 8.01 -19.08 -8.22
N LYS A 39 7.86 -20.32 -7.81
CA LYS A 39 6.94 -21.28 -8.42
C LYS A 39 5.61 -21.21 -7.70
N ALA A 40 4.55 -20.89 -8.44
CA ALA A 40 3.20 -20.84 -7.89
C ALA A 40 2.76 -22.24 -7.45
N ASN A 41 2.32 -22.37 -6.19
CA ASN A 41 1.90 -23.66 -5.62
C ASN A 41 0.70 -24.25 -6.36
N CYS A 42 -0.20 -23.41 -6.88
CA CYS A 42 -1.43 -23.86 -7.51
C CYS A 42 -1.25 -24.52 -8.89
N ASP A 43 -0.18 -24.19 -9.65
CA ASP A 43 0.01 -24.70 -11.02
C ASP A 43 1.47 -24.80 -11.47
N GLN A 44 2.44 -24.56 -10.59
CA GLN A 44 3.88 -24.62 -10.85
C GLN A 44 4.37 -23.65 -11.94
N THR A 45 3.58 -22.68 -12.34
CA THR A 45 4.04 -21.59 -13.23
C THR A 45 5.02 -20.67 -12.51
N THR A 46 5.90 -20.04 -13.29
CA THR A 46 6.83 -19.05 -12.75
C THR A 46 6.12 -17.72 -12.57
N GLN A 47 6.11 -17.21 -11.34
CA GLN A 47 5.54 -15.92 -10.96
C GLN A 47 6.60 -15.00 -10.36
N ARG A 48 6.33 -13.69 -10.27
CA ARG A 48 7.31 -12.71 -9.82
C ARG A 48 6.70 -11.63 -8.94
N TYR A 49 7.52 -11.11 -8.04
CA TYR A 49 7.24 -9.87 -7.30
C TYR A 49 8.52 -9.05 -7.10
N VAL A 50 8.36 -7.75 -6.90
CA VAL A 50 9.47 -6.89 -6.47
C VAL A 50 9.42 -6.73 -4.97
N LEU A 51 10.57 -6.92 -4.33
CA LEU A 51 10.78 -6.74 -2.89
C LEU A 51 11.73 -5.57 -2.66
N LEU A 52 11.33 -4.61 -1.80
CA LEU A 52 12.20 -3.60 -1.23
C LEU A 52 12.24 -3.78 0.27
N LEU A 53 13.42 -3.98 0.81
CA LEU A 53 13.63 -3.99 2.25
C LEU A 53 13.87 -2.55 2.73
N PRO A 54 13.38 -2.15 3.92
CA PRO A 54 13.62 -0.81 4.44
C PRO A 54 15.11 -0.58 4.73
N GLU A 55 15.54 0.68 4.78
CA GLU A 55 16.95 1.01 5.04
C GLU A 55 17.48 0.47 6.38
N GLN A 56 16.63 0.48 7.40
CA GLN A 56 16.93 -0.06 8.73
C GLN A 56 16.40 -1.48 8.91
N PHE A 57 16.59 -2.31 7.89
CA PHE A 57 16.11 -3.69 7.94
C PHE A 57 16.98 -4.56 8.85
N SER A 58 16.32 -5.27 9.77
CA SER A 58 16.92 -6.34 10.58
C SER A 58 16.04 -7.60 10.48
N PRO A 59 16.56 -8.74 10.04
CA PRO A 59 15.75 -9.96 9.93
C PRO A 59 15.30 -10.54 11.27
N LYS A 60 15.86 -10.02 12.38
CA LYS A 60 15.54 -10.44 13.75
C LYS A 60 14.53 -9.54 14.45
N GLU A 61 14.14 -8.44 13.81
CA GLU A 61 13.17 -7.49 14.36
C GLU A 61 11.83 -7.61 13.63
N PRO A 62 10.71 -7.34 14.32
CA PRO A 62 9.40 -7.29 13.66
C PRO A 62 9.32 -6.16 12.65
N HIS A 63 8.75 -6.46 11.49
CA HIS A 63 8.45 -5.48 10.45
C HIS A 63 7.02 -5.65 9.97
N SER A 64 6.37 -4.56 9.66
CA SER A 64 5.11 -4.62 8.92
C SER A 64 5.39 -4.69 7.42
N LEU A 65 4.49 -5.34 6.69
CA LEU A 65 4.56 -5.55 5.25
C LEU A 65 3.50 -4.69 4.54
N LEU A 66 3.89 -3.90 3.56
CA LEU A 66 2.97 -3.22 2.63
C LEU A 66 3.04 -3.87 1.26
N ILE A 67 1.92 -4.43 0.80
CA ILE A 67 1.79 -5.01 -0.55
C ILE A 67 1.00 -4.03 -1.42
N ALA A 68 1.62 -3.60 -2.53
CA ALA A 68 1.03 -2.68 -3.49
C ALA A 68 0.64 -3.40 -4.79
N LEU A 69 -0.66 -3.48 -5.06
CA LEU A 69 -1.23 -4.18 -6.21
C LEU A 69 -1.39 -3.23 -7.40
N HIS A 70 -0.83 -3.59 -8.56
CA HIS A 70 -0.87 -2.78 -9.76
C HIS A 70 -2.27 -2.67 -10.38
N GLY A 71 -2.48 -1.65 -11.23
CA GLY A 71 -3.69 -1.45 -12.00
C GLY A 71 -3.75 -2.31 -13.27
N HIS A 72 -4.93 -2.34 -13.90
CA HIS A 72 -5.18 -3.09 -15.14
C HIS A 72 -4.18 -2.73 -16.25
N GLY A 73 -3.60 -3.75 -16.85
CA GLY A 73 -2.62 -3.61 -17.95
C GLY A 73 -1.19 -3.33 -17.51
N SER A 74 -0.92 -3.21 -16.21
CA SER A 74 0.43 -2.97 -15.67
C SER A 74 1.08 -4.25 -15.13
N ASP A 75 2.11 -4.14 -14.33
CA ASP A 75 2.87 -5.24 -13.73
C ASP A 75 3.49 -4.83 -12.39
N ARG A 76 4.27 -5.71 -11.76
CA ARG A 76 4.97 -5.51 -10.49
C ARG A 76 5.85 -4.25 -10.41
N TRP A 77 6.23 -3.66 -11.55
CA TRP A 77 7.08 -2.47 -11.56
C TRP A 77 6.29 -1.17 -11.42
N GLN A 78 4.96 -1.17 -11.61
CA GLN A 78 4.15 0.04 -11.54
C GLN A 78 4.35 0.78 -10.22
N PHE A 79 4.03 0.16 -9.12
CA PHE A 79 4.14 0.81 -7.80
C PHE A 79 5.58 1.01 -7.33
N VAL A 80 6.55 0.41 -8.02
CA VAL A 80 7.99 0.58 -7.73
C VAL A 80 8.61 1.76 -8.48
N LYS A 81 8.22 1.98 -9.75
CA LYS A 81 8.90 2.93 -10.65
C LYS A 81 8.04 4.09 -11.14
N ASP A 82 6.71 3.92 -11.21
CA ASP A 82 5.82 4.94 -11.77
C ASP A 82 5.84 6.21 -10.89
N PRO A 83 6.03 7.42 -11.49
CA PRO A 83 6.06 8.68 -10.74
C PRO A 83 4.68 9.19 -10.33
N ARG A 84 3.58 8.54 -10.75
CA ARG A 84 2.21 8.95 -10.38
C ARG A 84 2.04 9.06 -8.87
N GLY A 85 1.12 9.95 -8.47
CA GLY A 85 0.90 10.31 -7.07
C GLY A 85 0.65 9.10 -6.16
N GLU A 86 -0.22 8.19 -6.57
CA GLU A 86 -0.57 6.99 -5.81
C GLU A 86 0.62 6.03 -5.62
N CYS A 87 1.42 5.85 -6.66
CA CYS A 87 2.59 4.97 -6.60
C CYS A 87 3.70 5.58 -5.73
N ARG A 88 3.93 6.89 -5.87
CA ARG A 88 4.92 7.61 -5.05
C ARG A 88 4.51 7.62 -3.58
N ALA A 89 3.24 7.91 -3.28
CA ALA A 89 2.75 7.91 -1.90
C ALA A 89 2.95 6.55 -1.21
N ALA A 90 2.69 5.44 -1.91
CA ALA A 90 2.90 4.10 -1.36
C ALA A 90 4.38 3.84 -1.00
N ARG A 91 5.31 4.26 -1.86
CA ARG A 91 6.75 4.13 -1.57
C ARG A 91 7.20 5.02 -0.42
N ASP A 92 6.75 6.29 -0.41
CA ASP A 92 7.12 7.24 0.64
C ASP A 92 6.57 6.81 2.01
N ILE A 93 5.38 6.23 2.04
CA ILE A 93 4.78 5.63 3.24
C ILE A 93 5.56 4.41 3.70
N ALA A 94 5.99 3.52 2.79
CA ALA A 94 6.81 2.38 3.15
C ALA A 94 8.14 2.82 3.80
N VAL A 95 8.78 3.85 3.26
CA VAL A 95 9.99 4.44 3.86
C VAL A 95 9.69 5.08 5.22
N LYS A 96 8.65 5.92 5.30
CA LYS A 96 8.27 6.63 6.53
C LYS A 96 8.02 5.71 7.72
N TYR A 97 7.38 4.57 7.48
CA TYR A 97 7.00 3.61 8.53
C TYR A 97 7.93 2.38 8.58
N ASN A 98 9.08 2.43 7.91
CA ASN A 98 10.09 1.36 7.87
C ASN A 98 9.49 -0.01 7.51
N LEU A 99 8.59 -0.04 6.48
CA LEU A 99 7.89 -1.23 6.07
C LEU A 99 8.70 -2.04 5.04
N ILE A 100 8.60 -3.36 5.11
CA ILE A 100 8.92 -4.20 3.96
C ILE A 100 7.88 -3.90 2.88
N TYR A 101 8.34 -3.64 1.65
CA TYR A 101 7.46 -3.27 0.54
C TYR A 101 7.50 -4.30 -0.57
N VAL A 102 6.32 -4.75 -1.00
CA VAL A 102 6.16 -5.77 -2.04
C VAL A 102 5.21 -5.28 -3.11
N SER A 103 5.58 -5.49 -4.37
CA SER A 103 4.73 -5.25 -5.53
C SER A 103 4.74 -6.49 -6.43
N PRO A 104 3.68 -7.33 -6.42
CA PRO A 104 3.62 -8.57 -7.18
C PRO A 104 2.99 -8.37 -8.56
N ASP A 105 3.27 -9.31 -9.48
CA ASP A 105 2.47 -9.48 -10.69
C ASP A 105 1.07 -10.04 -10.37
N TYR A 106 0.91 -10.67 -9.21
CA TYR A 106 -0.28 -11.39 -8.76
C TYR A 106 -1.06 -12.02 -9.92
N ARG A 107 -0.36 -12.91 -10.62
CA ARG A 107 -0.72 -13.75 -11.75
C ARG A 107 -0.54 -13.08 -13.12
N ALA A 108 -1.12 -11.90 -13.37
CA ALA A 108 -1.12 -11.32 -14.70
C ALA A 108 -1.45 -9.82 -14.69
N ARG A 109 -1.12 -9.14 -15.79
CA ARG A 109 -1.43 -7.72 -15.98
C ARG A 109 -2.92 -7.37 -15.83
N THR A 110 -3.80 -8.37 -15.88
CA THR A 110 -5.27 -8.21 -15.88
C THR A 110 -5.94 -9.20 -14.93
N SER A 111 -5.34 -9.47 -13.79
CA SER A 111 -5.74 -10.58 -12.90
C SER A 111 -7.04 -10.36 -12.13
N TRP A 112 -7.44 -9.13 -11.81
CA TRP A 112 -8.66 -8.81 -11.04
C TRP A 112 -8.90 -9.68 -9.80
N MET A 113 -7.84 -10.24 -9.21
CA MET A 113 -7.88 -11.14 -8.05
C MET A 113 -8.73 -12.40 -8.28
N GLY A 114 -8.55 -13.08 -9.43
CA GLY A 114 -9.10 -14.41 -9.64
C GLY A 114 -8.41 -15.48 -8.78
N PRO A 115 -8.88 -16.75 -8.82
CA PRO A 115 -8.39 -17.80 -7.93
C PRO A 115 -6.88 -18.02 -7.93
N GLN A 116 -6.24 -17.92 -9.08
CA GLN A 116 -4.79 -18.08 -9.17
C GLN A 116 -4.04 -16.88 -8.57
N ALA A 117 -4.54 -15.65 -8.81
CA ALA A 117 -3.94 -14.44 -8.21
C ALA A 117 -4.11 -14.42 -6.68
N GLU A 118 -5.25 -14.90 -6.17
CA GLU A 118 -5.51 -15.11 -4.74
C GLU A 118 -4.48 -16.07 -4.14
N SER A 119 -4.27 -17.23 -4.78
CA SER A 119 -3.29 -18.24 -4.35
C SER A 119 -1.86 -17.70 -4.37
N ASP A 120 -1.46 -16.96 -5.41
CA ASP A 120 -0.13 -16.36 -5.51
C ASP A 120 0.12 -15.34 -4.39
N LEU A 121 -0.86 -14.48 -4.12
CA LEU A 121 -0.72 -13.47 -3.08
C LEU A 121 -0.65 -14.09 -1.68
N GLN A 122 -1.45 -15.11 -1.43
CA GLN A 122 -1.38 -15.88 -0.17
C GLN A 122 0.00 -16.52 0.00
N GLN A 123 0.52 -17.21 -1.04
CA GLN A 123 1.85 -17.82 -1.02
C GLN A 123 2.95 -16.79 -0.73
N ILE A 124 2.93 -15.62 -1.38
CA ILE A 124 3.90 -14.54 -1.14
C ILE A 124 3.87 -14.11 0.33
N ILE A 125 2.69 -13.93 0.92
CA ILE A 125 2.55 -13.55 2.34
C ILE A 125 3.12 -14.63 3.25
N GLU A 126 2.80 -15.90 3.01
CA GLU A 126 3.25 -17.03 3.80
C GLU A 126 4.77 -17.21 3.73
N GLU A 127 5.36 -17.12 2.53
CA GLU A 127 6.81 -17.19 2.32
C GLU A 127 7.55 -16.04 3.02
N LEU A 128 7.02 -14.81 2.93
CA LEU A 128 7.64 -13.68 3.60
C LEU A 128 7.52 -13.78 5.13
N LYS A 129 6.39 -14.25 5.65
CA LYS A 129 6.22 -14.54 7.09
C LYS A 129 7.14 -15.66 7.58
N SER A 130 7.46 -16.65 6.75
CA SER A 130 8.42 -17.69 7.10
C SER A 130 9.87 -17.21 7.11
N LYS A 131 10.17 -16.20 6.28
CA LYS A 131 11.53 -15.67 6.09
C LYS A 131 11.85 -14.49 7.01
N TYR A 132 10.86 -13.68 7.34
CA TYR A 132 10.98 -12.47 8.14
C TYR A 132 9.96 -12.44 9.26
N GLN A 133 10.25 -11.73 10.35
CA GLN A 133 9.28 -11.49 11.41
C GLN A 133 8.26 -10.44 10.94
N ILE A 134 7.18 -10.88 10.27
CA ILE A 134 6.10 -10.00 9.81
C ILE A 134 5.00 -10.00 10.86
N ASP A 135 4.76 -8.83 11.48
CA ASP A 135 3.71 -8.63 12.49
C ASP A 135 2.37 -8.19 11.87
N GLN A 136 2.39 -7.33 10.86
CA GLN A 136 1.19 -6.82 10.19
C GLN A 136 1.35 -6.82 8.67
N VAL A 137 0.27 -7.10 7.95
CA VAL A 137 0.23 -7.03 6.47
C VAL A 137 -0.81 -6.01 6.05
N PHE A 138 -0.37 -5.01 5.29
CA PHE A 138 -1.21 -3.98 4.69
C PHE A 138 -1.32 -4.19 3.19
N LEU A 139 -2.51 -3.95 2.64
CA LEU A 139 -2.74 -3.94 1.20
C LEU A 139 -3.05 -2.53 0.70
N CYS A 140 -2.49 -2.20 -0.45
CA CYS A 140 -2.94 -1.03 -1.21
C CYS A 140 -2.93 -1.31 -2.72
N GLY A 141 -3.62 -0.47 -3.46
CA GLY A 141 -3.61 -0.53 -4.92
C GLY A 141 -4.59 0.46 -5.54
N GLY A 142 -4.39 0.72 -6.84
CA GLY A 142 -5.24 1.61 -7.62
C GLY A 142 -6.07 0.83 -8.66
N SER A 143 -7.32 1.27 -8.90
CA SER A 143 -8.18 0.66 -9.93
C SER A 143 -8.38 -0.85 -9.71
N MET A 144 -7.96 -1.69 -10.66
CA MET A 144 -7.93 -3.15 -10.48
C MET A 144 -7.21 -3.55 -9.20
N GLY A 145 -6.07 -2.92 -8.87
CA GLY A 145 -5.32 -3.21 -7.64
C GLY A 145 -6.09 -2.84 -6.37
N GLY A 146 -6.83 -1.74 -6.37
CA GLY A 146 -7.73 -1.36 -5.28
C GLY A 146 -8.88 -2.34 -5.09
N SER A 147 -9.52 -2.75 -6.19
CA SER A 147 -10.56 -3.79 -6.19
C SER A 147 -10.02 -5.12 -5.68
N SER A 148 -8.81 -5.50 -6.15
CA SER A 148 -8.11 -6.72 -5.74
C SER A 148 -7.76 -6.70 -4.25
N SER A 149 -7.37 -5.55 -3.70
CA SER A 149 -7.07 -5.39 -2.26
C SER A 149 -8.34 -5.62 -1.42
N LEU A 150 -9.47 -5.06 -1.81
CA LEU A 150 -10.76 -5.28 -1.15
C LEU A 150 -11.20 -6.75 -1.24
N THR A 151 -11.07 -7.35 -2.43
CA THR A 151 -11.40 -8.76 -2.67
C THR A 151 -10.57 -9.68 -1.78
N PHE A 152 -9.26 -9.51 -1.78
CA PHE A 152 -8.36 -10.37 -0.99
C PHE A 152 -8.61 -10.23 0.51
N ALA A 153 -8.82 -9.01 1.01
CA ALA A 153 -9.14 -8.79 2.42
C ALA A 153 -10.47 -9.40 2.85
N ALA A 154 -11.47 -9.44 1.97
CA ALA A 154 -12.74 -10.12 2.25
C ALA A 154 -12.62 -11.66 2.22
N LEU A 155 -11.68 -12.19 1.43
CA LEU A 155 -11.41 -13.64 1.34
C LEU A 155 -10.54 -14.14 2.49
N HIS A 156 -9.53 -13.34 2.90
CA HIS A 156 -8.52 -13.67 3.91
C HIS A 156 -8.40 -12.57 4.97
N PRO A 157 -9.48 -12.25 5.71
CA PRO A 157 -9.47 -11.15 6.69
C PRO A 157 -8.46 -11.35 7.82
N GLU A 158 -8.12 -12.60 8.14
CA GLU A 158 -7.15 -12.97 9.17
C GLU A 158 -5.69 -12.66 8.80
N LEU A 159 -5.41 -12.49 7.51
CA LEU A 159 -4.06 -12.19 7.03
C LEU A 159 -3.79 -10.68 6.99
N ILE A 160 -4.82 -9.83 6.99
CA ILE A 160 -4.73 -8.42 6.62
C ILE A 160 -5.03 -7.50 7.80
N ALA A 161 -4.07 -6.64 8.13
CA ALA A 161 -4.17 -5.64 9.19
C ALA A 161 -4.78 -4.31 8.73
N GLY A 162 -4.81 -4.01 7.43
CA GLY A 162 -5.43 -2.79 6.89
C GLY A 162 -5.43 -2.73 5.37
N VAL A 163 -6.40 -2.00 4.81
CA VAL A 163 -6.60 -1.86 3.35
C VAL A 163 -6.75 -0.40 2.95
N ALA A 164 -5.93 0.06 1.98
CA ALA A 164 -6.05 1.37 1.33
C ALA A 164 -6.33 1.18 -0.17
N ALA A 165 -7.58 1.38 -0.59
CA ALA A 165 -8.00 1.15 -1.97
C ALA A 165 -8.28 2.47 -2.70
N MET A 166 -7.71 2.64 -3.90
CA MET A 166 -7.82 3.84 -4.72
C MET A 166 -8.70 3.55 -5.94
N ASN A 167 -9.82 4.24 -6.07
CA ASN A 167 -10.82 4.07 -7.14
C ASN A 167 -11.20 2.59 -7.39
N PRO A 168 -11.59 1.82 -6.35
CA PRO A 168 -11.95 0.42 -6.49
C PRO A 168 -13.40 0.23 -6.92
N THR A 169 -13.72 -0.94 -7.53
CA THR A 169 -15.06 -1.53 -7.41
C THR A 169 -15.09 -2.47 -6.19
N ALA A 170 -16.18 -2.43 -5.44
CA ALA A 170 -16.46 -3.38 -4.35
C ALA A 170 -17.44 -4.47 -4.76
N ASN A 171 -17.97 -4.42 -5.99
CA ASN A 171 -19.02 -5.33 -6.48
C ASN A 171 -18.79 -5.75 -7.94
N HIS A 172 -18.23 -6.93 -8.14
CA HIS A 172 -17.98 -7.47 -9.48
C HIS A 172 -19.23 -7.96 -10.22
N LEU A 173 -20.32 -8.24 -9.50
CA LEU A 173 -21.61 -8.61 -10.14
C LEU A 173 -22.23 -7.41 -10.86
N GLU A 174 -22.17 -6.22 -10.26
CA GLU A 174 -22.69 -4.99 -10.88
C GLU A 174 -21.71 -4.40 -11.91
N TYR A 175 -20.41 -4.59 -11.70
CA TYR A 175 -19.38 -3.98 -12.53
C TYR A 175 -19.41 -4.51 -13.96
N ASN A 176 -19.44 -3.59 -14.95
CA ASN A 176 -19.61 -3.95 -16.35
C ASN A 176 -18.41 -3.65 -17.26
N ASN A 177 -17.42 -2.89 -16.79
CA ASN A 177 -16.20 -2.65 -17.55
C ASN A 177 -15.22 -3.83 -17.39
N PHE A 178 -14.26 -3.96 -18.28
CA PHE A 178 -13.18 -4.96 -18.28
C PHE A 178 -13.66 -6.42 -18.17
N GLN A 179 -14.87 -6.71 -18.59
CA GLN A 179 -15.50 -8.03 -18.40
C GLN A 179 -14.70 -9.17 -19.01
N GLN A 180 -14.09 -8.98 -20.18
CA GLN A 180 -13.26 -10.01 -20.82
C GLN A 180 -12.09 -10.44 -19.91
N ALA A 181 -11.41 -9.47 -19.29
CA ALA A 181 -10.31 -9.73 -18.39
C ALA A 181 -10.76 -10.40 -17.09
N ILE A 182 -11.89 -9.94 -16.52
CA ILE A 182 -12.47 -10.52 -15.31
C ILE A 182 -12.91 -11.96 -15.57
N GLN A 183 -13.56 -12.23 -16.69
CA GLN A 183 -13.98 -13.58 -17.09
C GLN A 183 -12.80 -14.52 -17.23
N ALA A 184 -11.71 -14.07 -17.89
CA ALA A 184 -10.49 -14.86 -18.02
C ALA A 184 -9.84 -15.15 -16.66
N SER A 185 -9.86 -14.18 -15.75
CA SER A 185 -9.30 -14.32 -14.41
C SER A 185 -10.15 -15.19 -13.48
N PHE A 186 -11.49 -15.04 -13.52
CA PHE A 186 -12.41 -15.76 -12.64
C PHE A 186 -12.80 -17.14 -13.15
N GLY A 187 -12.53 -17.44 -14.43
CA GLY A 187 -12.81 -18.74 -15.06
C GLY A 187 -14.16 -18.85 -15.75
N GLY A 188 -14.89 -17.74 -15.96
CA GLY A 188 -16.17 -17.69 -16.66
C GLY A 188 -16.90 -16.37 -16.53
N THR A 189 -18.00 -16.22 -17.23
CA THR A 189 -18.83 -15.01 -17.15
C THR A 189 -19.61 -14.94 -15.85
N LYS A 190 -20.04 -13.75 -15.44
CA LYS A 190 -20.89 -13.59 -14.25
C LYS A 190 -22.24 -14.28 -14.34
N GLN A 191 -22.73 -14.59 -15.56
CA GLN A 191 -23.92 -15.40 -15.78
C GLN A 191 -23.66 -16.89 -15.58
N GLN A 192 -22.46 -17.37 -15.96
CA GLN A 192 -22.08 -18.78 -15.82
C GLN A 192 -21.67 -19.14 -14.39
N ILE A 193 -20.94 -18.22 -13.72
CA ILE A 193 -20.37 -18.46 -12.39
C ILE A 193 -20.70 -17.31 -11.40
N PRO A 194 -21.99 -16.94 -11.20
CA PRO A 194 -22.37 -15.79 -10.37
C PRO A 194 -21.88 -15.90 -8.92
N ALA A 195 -21.75 -17.12 -8.40
CA ALA A 195 -21.25 -17.37 -7.05
C ALA A 195 -19.79 -16.92 -6.87
N GLU A 196 -18.94 -17.10 -7.89
CA GLU A 196 -17.54 -16.66 -7.86
C GLU A 196 -17.43 -15.13 -7.90
N TYR A 197 -18.25 -14.47 -8.72
CA TYR A 197 -18.32 -13.01 -8.73
C TYR A 197 -18.81 -12.45 -7.40
N LYS A 198 -19.83 -13.06 -6.79
CA LYS A 198 -20.32 -12.68 -5.47
C LYS A 198 -19.26 -12.91 -4.40
N LYS A 199 -18.58 -14.07 -4.41
CA LYS A 199 -17.50 -14.42 -3.47
C LYS A 199 -16.41 -13.34 -3.47
N ARG A 200 -16.06 -12.78 -4.65
CA ARG A 200 -15.00 -11.78 -4.86
C ARG A 200 -15.48 -10.33 -4.75
N SER A 201 -16.73 -10.11 -4.45
CA SER A 201 -17.30 -8.78 -4.26
C SER A 201 -17.35 -8.43 -2.77
N ALA A 202 -16.43 -7.58 -2.32
CA ALA A 202 -16.29 -7.23 -0.90
C ALA A 202 -17.57 -6.63 -0.28
N GLU A 203 -18.41 -5.98 -1.09
CA GLU A 203 -19.69 -5.41 -0.66
C GLU A 203 -20.67 -6.45 -0.08
N TYR A 204 -20.53 -7.72 -0.45
CA TYR A 204 -21.38 -8.80 0.09
C TYR A 204 -20.87 -9.39 1.41
N TRP A 205 -19.70 -9.02 1.86
CA TRP A 205 -19.01 -9.58 3.03
C TRP A 205 -18.48 -8.51 3.99
N PRO A 206 -19.27 -7.47 4.30
CA PRO A 206 -18.79 -6.35 5.12
C PRO A 206 -18.47 -6.80 6.56
N GLU A 207 -19.09 -7.88 7.06
CA GLU A 207 -18.82 -8.44 8.37
C GLU A 207 -17.39 -8.99 8.50
N LYS A 208 -16.78 -9.42 7.38
CA LYS A 208 -15.39 -9.91 7.34
C LYS A 208 -14.36 -8.79 7.36
N LEU A 209 -14.73 -7.59 6.95
CA LEU A 209 -13.83 -6.43 6.89
C LEU A 209 -13.73 -5.76 8.27
N THR A 210 -12.97 -6.39 9.18
CA THR A 210 -12.81 -5.94 10.58
C THR A 210 -11.59 -5.06 10.80
N MET A 211 -10.67 -5.04 9.83
CA MET A 211 -9.47 -4.21 9.82
C MET A 211 -9.80 -2.74 9.48
N PRO A 212 -8.94 -1.78 9.83
CA PRO A 212 -9.00 -0.42 9.29
C PRO A 212 -9.03 -0.42 7.76
N LEU A 213 -9.99 0.28 7.16
CA LEU A 213 -10.18 0.31 5.72
C LEU A 213 -10.35 1.75 5.22
N SER A 214 -9.63 2.11 4.18
CA SER A 214 -9.72 3.44 3.59
C SER A 214 -9.86 3.38 2.07
N ILE A 215 -10.67 4.29 1.52
CA ILE A 215 -10.94 4.37 0.10
C ILE A 215 -10.82 5.82 -0.37
N SER A 216 -10.18 6.05 -1.51
CA SER A 216 -10.30 7.29 -2.28
C SER A 216 -11.09 7.05 -3.56
N LEU A 217 -11.99 7.99 -3.92
CA LEU A 217 -12.90 7.88 -5.05
C LEU A 217 -12.92 9.16 -5.88
N GLY A 218 -12.99 8.99 -7.21
CA GLY A 218 -13.41 10.04 -8.14
C GLY A 218 -14.91 9.95 -8.42
N GLY A 219 -15.66 11.01 -8.13
CA GLY A 219 -17.12 11.01 -8.28
C GLY A 219 -17.62 10.96 -9.72
N LYS A 220 -16.74 11.31 -10.69
CA LYS A 220 -17.00 11.23 -12.15
C LYS A 220 -16.23 10.09 -12.81
N ASP A 221 -15.81 9.10 -12.02
CA ASP A 221 -15.11 7.94 -12.55
C ASP A 221 -16.07 7.03 -13.36
N THR A 222 -15.83 6.97 -14.68
CA THR A 222 -16.56 6.09 -15.60
C THR A 222 -15.84 4.78 -15.88
N SER A 223 -14.54 4.70 -15.56
CA SER A 223 -13.75 3.47 -15.71
C SER A 223 -14.08 2.48 -14.60
N VAL A 224 -14.14 2.97 -13.35
CA VAL A 224 -14.56 2.20 -12.17
C VAL A 224 -15.57 3.04 -11.40
N PRO A 225 -16.89 2.95 -11.74
CA PRO A 225 -17.93 3.71 -11.06
C PRO A 225 -17.87 3.55 -9.53
N PRO A 226 -17.96 4.66 -8.76
CA PRO A 226 -17.66 4.65 -7.33
C PRO A 226 -18.77 4.09 -6.44
N ASP A 227 -19.96 3.79 -6.99
CA ASP A 227 -21.19 3.56 -6.20
C ASP A 227 -21.07 2.36 -5.27
N SER A 228 -20.52 1.23 -5.73
CA SER A 228 -20.36 0.02 -4.90
C SER A 228 -19.40 0.27 -3.73
N ALA A 229 -18.33 1.01 -3.97
CA ALA A 229 -17.37 1.35 -2.92
C ALA A 229 -17.95 2.35 -1.90
N ARG A 230 -18.77 3.32 -2.33
CA ARG A 230 -19.53 4.20 -1.42
C ARG A 230 -20.51 3.40 -0.55
N ARG A 231 -21.26 2.47 -1.14
CA ARG A 231 -22.19 1.61 -0.38
C ARG A 231 -21.43 0.78 0.65
N LEU A 232 -20.32 0.15 0.26
CA LEU A 232 -19.49 -0.61 1.18
C LEU A 232 -19.05 0.22 2.39
N ILE A 233 -18.51 1.43 2.16
CA ILE A 233 -18.09 2.33 3.26
C ILE A 233 -19.27 2.71 4.17
N ASN A 234 -20.45 2.97 3.60
CA ASN A 234 -21.63 3.29 4.39
C ASN A 234 -22.07 2.11 5.28
N ILE A 235 -22.04 0.89 4.74
CA ILE A 235 -22.33 -0.33 5.51
C ILE A 235 -21.29 -0.52 6.64
N LEU A 236 -20.00 -0.36 6.34
CA LEU A 236 -18.94 -0.49 7.33
C LEU A 236 -19.06 0.54 8.47
N LYS A 237 -19.46 1.78 8.16
CA LYS A 237 -19.78 2.80 9.18
C LYS A 237 -20.94 2.37 10.08
N GLN A 238 -22.00 1.80 9.51
CA GLN A 238 -23.13 1.27 10.29
C GLN A 238 -22.71 0.09 11.19
N LEU A 239 -21.73 -0.68 10.77
CA LEU A 239 -21.12 -1.74 11.57
C LEU A 239 -20.06 -1.23 12.57
N ASN A 240 -19.93 0.08 12.76
CA ASN A 240 -18.93 0.73 13.63
C ASN A 240 -17.49 0.31 13.30
N ARG A 241 -17.19 0.09 12.01
CA ARG A 241 -15.81 -0.20 11.57
C ARG A 241 -15.00 1.10 11.43
N GLU A 242 -13.70 1.00 11.62
CA GLU A 242 -12.78 2.11 11.39
C GLU A 242 -12.56 2.30 9.90
N VAL A 243 -13.18 3.32 9.33
CA VAL A 243 -13.12 3.61 7.89
C VAL A 243 -12.84 5.07 7.59
N LEU A 244 -12.08 5.32 6.52
CA LEU A 244 -11.87 6.63 5.93
C LEU A 244 -12.33 6.62 4.47
N LEU A 245 -13.16 7.57 4.09
CA LEU A 245 -13.53 7.83 2.70
C LEU A 245 -13.07 9.22 2.30
N ILE A 246 -12.26 9.30 1.23
CA ILE A 246 -11.94 10.54 0.51
C ILE A 246 -12.69 10.49 -0.81
N ASP A 247 -13.80 11.22 -0.89
CA ASP A 247 -14.62 11.32 -2.10
C ASP A 247 -14.37 12.67 -2.78
N ARG A 248 -13.95 12.63 -4.06
CA ARG A 248 -13.66 13.79 -4.90
C ARG A 248 -14.76 13.92 -5.98
N PRO A 249 -15.87 14.65 -5.72
CA PRO A 249 -17.08 14.61 -6.56
C PRO A 249 -16.86 14.99 -8.01
N HIS A 250 -15.82 15.78 -8.28
CA HIS A 250 -15.53 16.34 -9.62
C HIS A 250 -14.40 15.63 -10.35
N GLU A 251 -13.71 14.70 -9.68
CA GLU A 251 -12.58 13.95 -10.24
C GLU A 251 -13.05 12.68 -10.97
N GLY A 252 -12.28 12.30 -12.00
CA GLY A 252 -12.44 11.03 -12.71
C GLY A 252 -11.60 9.88 -12.10
N HIS A 253 -11.12 8.98 -12.96
CA HIS A 253 -10.32 7.82 -12.58
C HIS A 253 -8.87 8.19 -12.24
N LYS A 254 -8.65 8.91 -11.15
CA LYS A 254 -7.31 9.26 -10.67
C LYS A 254 -7.32 9.49 -9.16
N THR A 255 -6.17 9.34 -8.53
CA THR A 255 -5.96 9.64 -7.12
C THR A 255 -4.73 10.53 -6.96
N SER A 256 -4.83 11.56 -6.14
CA SER A 256 -3.70 12.46 -5.86
C SER A 256 -2.68 11.81 -4.93
N TYR A 257 -1.47 12.37 -4.87
CA TYR A 257 -0.46 11.97 -3.88
C TYR A 257 -0.98 12.14 -2.45
N ASP A 258 -1.58 13.29 -2.15
CA ASP A 258 -2.06 13.59 -0.79
C ASP A 258 -3.22 12.70 -0.35
N ASP A 259 -4.16 12.40 -1.25
CA ASP A 259 -5.25 11.47 -0.94
C ASP A 259 -4.71 10.05 -0.69
N SER A 260 -3.79 9.59 -1.54
CA SER A 260 -3.16 8.29 -1.39
C SER A 260 -2.37 8.18 -0.08
N ARG A 261 -1.60 9.22 0.26
CA ARG A 261 -0.87 9.31 1.51
C ARG A 261 -1.80 9.25 2.71
N ALA A 262 -2.88 10.05 2.69
CA ALA A 262 -3.84 10.11 3.79
C ALA A 262 -4.53 8.77 4.07
N ILE A 263 -4.96 8.06 3.01
CA ILE A 263 -5.61 6.74 3.18
C ILE A 263 -4.62 5.67 3.65
N LEU A 264 -3.37 5.70 3.21
CA LEU A 264 -2.33 4.78 3.67
C LEU A 264 -1.92 5.05 5.13
N GLU A 265 -1.71 6.30 5.51
CA GLU A 265 -1.41 6.68 6.89
C GLU A 265 -2.54 6.27 7.84
N PHE A 266 -3.80 6.45 7.43
CA PHE A 266 -4.95 6.07 8.25
C PHE A 266 -4.91 4.59 8.63
N ILE A 267 -4.74 3.67 7.68
CA ILE A 267 -4.77 2.23 7.97
C ILE A 267 -3.62 1.80 8.88
N ILE A 268 -2.42 2.33 8.65
CA ILE A 268 -1.24 1.99 9.45
C ILE A 268 -1.41 2.48 10.88
N GLN A 269 -1.75 3.76 11.08
CA GLN A 269 -1.92 4.36 12.42
C GLN A 269 -3.04 3.67 13.22
N ARG A 270 -4.16 3.32 12.57
CA ARG A 270 -5.28 2.64 13.24
C ARG A 270 -4.96 1.20 13.61
N ALA A 271 -4.23 0.47 12.77
CA ALA A 271 -3.81 -0.89 13.08
C ALA A 271 -2.78 -0.92 14.22
N THR A 272 -1.81 0.01 14.23
CA THR A 272 -0.79 0.09 15.28
C THR A 272 -1.40 0.45 16.64
N SER A 273 -2.34 1.42 16.68
CA SER A 273 -2.99 1.83 17.93
C SER A 273 -3.86 0.74 18.59
N LYS A 274 -4.30 -0.27 17.84
CA LYS A 274 -5.02 -1.42 18.39
C LYS A 274 -4.09 -2.38 19.15
N ASN A 275 -2.85 -2.52 18.69
CA ASN A 275 -1.87 -3.41 19.31
C ASN A 275 -1.27 -2.83 20.61
N GLU A 276 -1.33 -1.49 20.79
CA GLU A 276 -0.85 -0.80 21.99
C GLU A 276 -1.85 -0.81 23.16
N LYS A 277 -3.12 -1.14 22.93
CA LYS A 277 -4.10 -1.28 24.01
C LYS A 277 -3.97 -2.67 24.64
N PRO A 278 -3.58 -2.78 25.93
CA PRO A 278 -3.60 -4.07 26.62
C PRO A 278 -5.02 -4.64 26.60
N ALA A 279 -5.12 -5.94 26.38
CA ALA A 279 -6.40 -6.67 26.52
C ALA A 279 -6.98 -6.39 27.91
N GLN A 280 -8.14 -5.73 27.94
CA GLN A 280 -8.90 -5.48 29.17
C GLN A 280 -9.65 -6.74 29.57
#